data_5c8cc44ae4971ead321e5c375ec37dc6
#
_entry.id   5c8cc44ae4971ead321e5c375ec37dc6
#
_cell.length_a   1.000
_cell.length_b   1.000
_cell.length_c   1.000
_cell.angle_alpha   90.00
_cell.angle_beta   90.00
_cell.angle_gamma   90.00
#
_symmetry.space_group_name_H-M   'P 1'
#
loop_
_entity.id
_entity.type
_entity.pdbx_description
1 polymer ?
#
loop_
_entity_poly.entity_id
_entity_poly.type
_entity_poly.pdbx_seq_one_letter_code
_entity_poly.pdbx_strand_id
1 'polypeptide(L)'
;MLCCLEVLQFCDLVICSKILYFTSKNKSTKELNNKTTKQLNNKKMKKIIAIIMLFACVMPVIAQSSHVKKAAKNVFKLTTFNEEGKLLHTSYGIFTSTDGIALSTWDAFVGASSANVIDAQGRKYDVDCLIGANEIYNVSKFRVIIPEGKKMQITPAVVTSTPVAVGGECWLVEYDIKNPVIKRFSPSIVETFDQNLPYYTFEQTAPDELAGSPFLNSNGELMGLMQPATKRTDLYCPSAQYAMSMTVNGLTANQATIRQTNMRVALPEDFQQALLALMMSQSRSTAKNMIATADEFINRFPTAYEGYETKAATLTDQGEYAQADQVMKEGIEKSEKKDEAYFAYSRIIYNKVLLSNDSTFTVWTLDKAIEEIDAAYAVNPLPAYTLHKAKILYAQKNYEKASELFVNVCKTNMRSAESFFSAALCQQNIKAPKEAVIALLDSAVACFSEPYRADAAPYFFARAQYLDEVGMSRKAVTDLYTYEKIMEGRLNANFYYMREQTEMRCRLFQQAINDINKACEMDPEEGAYHAEKALLYVRVNMLDEGMNAAKECIERFPDYGDAHAILGLALIQKGKKKDGLAELEKAKALNSPMAQPLIDKYGK
;
A
#
# COMPACT_ATOMS: atom_id res chain seq x y z
N MET A 1 -1.58 44.97 22.61
CA MET A 1 -0.89 45.90 23.54
C MET A 1 -0.36 47.13 22.83
N LEU A 2 0.21 47.03 21.63
CA LEU A 2 0.69 48.21 20.88
C LEU A 2 -0.45 49.18 20.49
N CYS A 3 -1.61 48.70 20.08
CA CYS A 3 -2.74 49.55 19.65
C CYS A 3 -3.35 50.37 20.79
N CYS A 4 -3.30 49.88 22.03
CA CYS A 4 -3.76 50.65 23.21
C CYS A 4 -2.73 51.72 23.66
N LEU A 5 -1.42 51.50 23.40
CA LEU A 5 -0.40 52.50 23.67
C LEU A 5 -0.45 53.68 22.69
N GLU A 6 -0.73 53.43 21.39
CA GLU A 6 -0.85 54.50 20.40
C GLU A 6 -2.10 55.36 20.63
N VAL A 7 -3.23 54.81 21.06
CA VAL A 7 -4.42 55.57 21.40
C VAL A 7 -4.23 56.36 22.68
N LEU A 8 -3.48 55.85 23.66
CA LEU A 8 -3.12 56.60 24.87
C LEU A 8 -2.11 57.72 24.59
N GLN A 9 -1.14 57.54 23.70
CA GLN A 9 -0.21 58.59 23.28
C GLN A 9 -0.90 59.67 22.46
N PHE A 10 -1.91 59.34 21.63
CA PHE A 10 -2.66 60.31 20.86
C PHE A 10 -3.61 61.12 21.73
N CYS A 11 -4.21 60.52 22.74
CA CYS A 11 -5.02 61.25 23.75
C CYS A 11 -4.18 62.21 24.60
N ASP A 12 -2.97 61.79 25.02
CA ASP A 12 -2.08 62.66 25.83
C ASP A 12 -1.56 63.86 25.02
N LEU A 13 -1.25 63.68 23.70
CA LEU A 13 -0.81 64.78 22.83
C LEU A 13 -1.94 65.81 22.55
N VAL A 14 -3.18 65.35 22.37
CA VAL A 14 -4.33 66.22 22.13
C VAL A 14 -4.74 66.97 23.42
N ILE A 15 -4.64 66.34 24.57
CA ILE A 15 -4.92 66.98 25.87
C ILE A 15 -3.81 67.94 26.27
N CYS A 16 -2.52 67.62 26.06
CA CYS A 16 -1.40 68.51 26.29
C CYS A 16 -1.44 69.74 25.34
N SER A 17 -1.78 69.56 24.05
CA SER A 17 -1.86 70.71 23.12
C SER A 17 -3.03 71.66 23.43
N LYS A 18 -4.16 71.15 23.93
CA LYS A 18 -5.28 72.02 24.39
C LYS A 18 -5.00 72.68 25.73
N ILE A 19 -4.24 72.09 26.63
CA ILE A 19 -3.81 72.67 27.91
C ILE A 19 -2.76 73.75 27.66
N LEU A 20 -1.82 73.54 26.75
CA LEU A 20 -0.82 74.54 26.36
C LEU A 20 -1.44 75.73 25.59
N TYR A 21 -2.47 75.50 24.76
CA TYR A 21 -3.21 76.57 24.09
C TYR A 21 -4.02 77.43 25.07
N PHE A 22 -4.54 76.90 26.16
CA PHE A 22 -5.24 77.61 27.22
C PHE A 22 -4.33 78.41 28.16
N THR A 23 -3.07 77.91 28.35
CA THR A 23 -2.08 78.59 29.20
C THR A 23 -1.36 79.74 28.48
N SER A 24 -1.26 79.71 27.13
CA SER A 24 -0.62 80.81 26.33
C SER A 24 -1.54 82.00 26.13
N LYS A 25 -2.89 81.85 26.21
CA LYS A 25 -3.85 82.95 26.06
C LYS A 25 -4.08 83.75 27.33
N ASN A 26 -3.62 83.33 28.50
CA ASN A 26 -3.83 84.00 29.79
C ASN A 26 -2.57 84.70 30.33
N LYS A 27 -1.65 85.14 29.45
CA LYS A 27 -0.45 85.88 29.90
C LYS A 27 -0.57 87.42 29.68
N SER A 28 -1.78 87.95 29.45
CA SER A 28 -1.96 89.35 29.36
C SER A 28 -3.25 89.84 30.08
N THR A 29 -3.33 89.72 31.39
CA THR A 29 -4.04 90.63 32.32
C THR A 29 -3.57 90.32 33.72
N LYS A 30 -2.83 91.26 34.30
CA LYS A 30 -2.40 91.28 35.66
C LYS A 30 -3.55 91.52 36.62
N GLU A 31 -3.46 90.82 37.78
CA GLU A 31 -4.07 91.20 39.04
C GLU A 31 -5.60 91.45 39.09
N LEU A 32 -6.36 90.44 39.49
CA LEU A 32 -7.31 90.46 40.59
C LEU A 32 -7.90 89.02 40.83
N ASN A 33 -7.98 88.60 42.07
CA ASN A 33 -8.66 87.36 42.58
C ASN A 33 -7.95 86.01 42.49
N ASN A 34 -6.87 85.94 43.24
CA ASN A 34 -6.06 84.68 43.40
C ASN A 34 -6.69 83.62 44.32
N LYS A 35 -7.87 83.78 44.90
CA LYS A 35 -8.52 82.77 45.75
C LYS A 35 -9.74 82.07 45.11
N THR A 36 -10.56 82.79 44.35
CA THR A 36 -11.78 82.23 43.74
C THR A 36 -11.47 81.40 42.49
N THR A 37 -10.46 81.77 41.70
CA THR A 37 -10.07 81.06 40.48
C THR A 37 -9.35 79.77 40.78
N LYS A 38 -8.59 79.65 41.86
CA LYS A 38 -7.98 78.40 42.30
C LYS A 38 -9.01 77.34 42.80
N GLN A 39 -10.09 77.79 43.44
CA GLN A 39 -11.17 76.90 43.88
C GLN A 39 -12.09 76.49 42.70
N LEU A 40 -12.34 77.34 41.71
CA LEU A 40 -13.15 77.00 40.54
C LEU A 40 -12.39 76.04 39.59
N ASN A 41 -11.08 76.22 39.40
CA ASN A 41 -10.26 75.32 38.59
C ASN A 41 -10.08 73.94 39.28
N ASN A 42 -9.94 73.91 40.62
CA ASN A 42 -9.85 72.63 41.34
C ASN A 42 -11.19 71.86 41.32
N LYS A 43 -12.36 72.56 41.35
CA LYS A 43 -13.68 71.91 41.21
C LYS A 43 -13.94 71.40 39.80
N LYS A 44 -13.54 72.13 38.75
CA LYS A 44 -13.64 71.67 37.38
C LYS A 44 -12.68 70.54 37.08
N MET A 45 -11.42 70.61 37.53
CA MET A 45 -10.46 69.51 37.39
C MET A 45 -10.92 68.26 38.17
N LYS A 46 -11.42 68.40 39.41
CA LYS A 46 -11.98 67.27 40.15
C LYS A 46 -13.21 66.66 39.45
N LYS A 47 -14.06 67.43 38.79
CA LYS A 47 -15.19 66.93 38.00
C LYS A 47 -14.71 66.23 36.73
N ILE A 48 -13.69 66.75 36.05
CA ILE A 48 -13.12 66.12 34.85
C ILE A 48 -12.41 64.81 35.22
N ILE A 49 -11.65 64.78 36.32
CA ILE A 49 -11.01 63.57 36.83
C ILE A 49 -12.06 62.56 37.30
N ALA A 50 -13.15 62.99 37.94
CA ALA A 50 -14.26 62.12 38.32
C ALA A 50 -15.01 61.55 37.13
N ILE A 51 -15.18 62.32 36.01
CA ILE A 51 -15.79 61.86 34.76
C ILE A 51 -14.85 60.89 34.05
N ILE A 52 -13.52 61.12 34.04
CA ILE A 52 -12.53 60.20 33.48
C ILE A 52 -12.44 58.91 34.32
N MET A 53 -12.49 58.98 35.65
CA MET A 53 -12.61 57.80 36.52
C MET A 53 -13.93 57.05 36.35
N LEU A 54 -15.07 57.76 36.13
CA LEU A 54 -16.34 57.11 35.84
C LEU A 54 -16.34 56.42 34.44
N PHE A 55 -15.69 57.01 33.43
CA PHE A 55 -15.51 56.39 32.13
C PHE A 55 -14.51 55.22 32.17
N ALA A 56 -13.47 55.28 33.00
CA ALA A 56 -12.55 54.16 33.21
C ALA A 56 -13.20 53.00 34.00
N CYS A 57 -14.21 53.26 34.83
CA CYS A 57 -14.99 52.23 35.53
C CYS A 57 -16.10 51.58 34.67
N VAL A 58 -16.40 52.12 33.47
CA VAL A 58 -17.48 51.63 32.58
C VAL A 58 -16.96 50.96 31.32
N MET A 59 -15.62 50.85 31.13
CA MET A 59 -15.13 49.84 30.18
C MET A 59 -15.28 48.46 30.87
N PRO A 60 -16.17 47.60 30.36
CA PRO A 60 -16.12 46.23 30.81
C PRO A 60 -14.76 45.70 30.34
N VAL A 61 -13.83 45.55 31.29
CA VAL A 61 -12.71 44.62 31.13
C VAL A 61 -13.41 43.27 30.96
N ILE A 62 -13.65 42.87 29.71
CA ILE A 62 -14.12 41.54 29.40
C ILE A 62 -12.96 40.63 29.81
N ALA A 63 -12.96 40.27 31.07
CA ALA A 63 -12.00 39.32 31.61
C ALA A 63 -12.27 37.99 30.92
N GLN A 64 -11.34 37.57 30.05
CA GLN A 64 -11.37 36.23 29.47
C GLN A 64 -11.63 35.22 30.60
N SER A 65 -12.66 34.39 30.39
CA SER A 65 -13.03 33.35 31.34
C SER A 65 -11.79 32.50 31.70
N SER A 66 -11.63 32.19 32.97
CA SER A 66 -10.54 31.31 33.45
C SER A 66 -10.57 29.94 32.75
N HIS A 67 -11.76 29.50 32.30
CA HIS A 67 -11.97 28.27 31.55
C HIS A 67 -11.34 28.34 30.17
N VAL A 68 -11.53 29.43 29.41
CA VAL A 68 -10.91 29.67 28.08
C VAL A 68 -9.38 29.66 28.21
N LYS A 69 -8.81 30.35 29.23
CA LYS A 69 -7.36 30.37 29.45
C LYS A 69 -6.80 28.98 29.80
N LYS A 70 -7.56 28.16 30.52
CA LYS A 70 -7.18 26.78 30.84
C LYS A 70 -7.22 25.89 29.61
N ALA A 71 -8.29 25.95 28.83
CA ALA A 71 -8.45 25.18 27.60
C ALA A 71 -7.42 25.57 26.53
N ALA A 72 -7.07 26.87 26.43
CA ALA A 72 -6.06 27.37 25.50
C ALA A 72 -4.67 26.73 25.67
N LYS A 73 -4.35 26.16 26.84
CA LYS A 73 -3.08 25.46 27.08
C LYS A 73 -2.96 24.10 26.39
N ASN A 74 -4.05 23.60 25.82
CA ASN A 74 -4.08 22.30 25.13
C ASN A 74 -3.77 22.41 23.62
N VAL A 75 -3.51 23.62 23.12
CA VAL A 75 -3.13 23.83 21.73
C VAL A 75 -1.71 23.33 21.46
N PHE A 76 -1.47 22.93 20.24
CA PHE A 76 -0.15 22.52 19.77
C PHE A 76 0.10 23.00 18.34
N LYS A 77 1.37 22.98 17.97
CA LYS A 77 1.83 23.10 16.58
C LYS A 77 2.10 21.71 16.02
N LEU A 78 1.45 21.36 14.92
CA LEU A 78 1.69 20.14 14.14
C LEU A 78 2.73 20.44 13.06
N THR A 79 3.64 19.50 12.84
CA THR A 79 4.61 19.52 11.75
C THR A 79 4.65 18.15 11.11
N THR A 80 4.52 18.08 9.78
CA THR A 80 4.53 16.83 9.02
C THR A 80 5.72 16.76 8.07
N PHE A 81 6.16 15.53 7.76
CA PHE A 81 7.34 15.26 6.97
C PHE A 81 7.04 14.15 5.95
N ASN A 82 7.68 14.25 4.78
CA ASN A 82 7.64 13.19 3.77
C ASN A 82 8.53 12.00 4.15
N GLU A 83 8.63 11.01 3.29
CA GLU A 83 9.43 9.79 3.50
C GLU A 83 10.92 10.08 3.66
N GLU A 84 11.42 11.12 3.00
CA GLU A 84 12.82 11.59 3.08
C GLU A 84 13.09 12.42 4.35
N GLY A 85 12.09 12.65 5.20
CA GLY A 85 12.20 13.48 6.40
C GLY A 85 12.17 14.99 6.12
N LYS A 86 11.82 15.41 4.90
CA LYS A 86 11.70 16.81 4.53
C LYS A 86 10.34 17.36 5.03
N LEU A 87 10.37 18.59 5.57
CA LEU A 87 9.19 19.32 6.00
C LEU A 87 8.18 19.44 4.85
N LEU A 88 6.93 19.03 5.09
CA LEU A 88 5.81 19.21 4.18
C LEU A 88 4.93 20.38 4.60
N HIS A 89 4.29 20.25 5.76
CA HIS A 89 3.28 21.20 6.23
C HIS A 89 3.45 21.51 7.70
N THR A 90 2.93 22.68 8.07
CA THR A 90 2.75 23.10 9.45
C THR A 90 1.28 23.50 9.62
N SER A 91 0.67 23.05 10.71
CA SER A 91 -0.70 23.38 11.08
C SER A 91 -0.79 23.49 12.62
N TYR A 92 -1.97 23.75 13.13
CA TYR A 92 -2.24 23.80 14.56
C TYR A 92 -3.34 22.82 14.92
N GLY A 93 -3.54 22.62 16.21
CA GLY A 93 -4.58 21.74 16.70
C GLY A 93 -4.74 21.80 18.20
N ILE A 94 -5.54 20.89 18.72
CA ILE A 94 -5.86 20.82 20.15
C ILE A 94 -5.96 19.37 20.61
N PHE A 95 -5.46 19.10 21.82
CA PHE A 95 -5.63 17.81 22.48
C PHE A 95 -7.01 17.69 23.11
N THR A 96 -7.68 16.57 22.86
CA THR A 96 -9.02 16.26 23.38
C THR A 96 -9.04 15.12 24.40
N SER A 97 -7.89 14.46 24.64
CA SER A 97 -7.75 13.38 25.62
C SER A 97 -6.36 13.40 26.29
N THR A 98 -6.28 12.91 27.52
CA THR A 98 -4.99 12.63 28.20
C THR A 98 -4.26 11.44 27.60
N ASP A 99 -4.93 10.62 26.79
CA ASP A 99 -4.38 9.47 26.09
C ASP A 99 -3.82 9.85 24.70
N GLY A 100 -3.65 11.16 24.45
CA GLY A 100 -3.00 11.68 23.25
C GLY A 100 -3.89 11.83 22.02
N ILE A 101 -5.21 11.73 22.18
CA ILE A 101 -6.13 12.02 21.06
C ILE A 101 -6.15 13.51 20.80
N ALA A 102 -6.01 13.86 19.52
CA ALA A 102 -5.86 15.22 19.05
C ALA A 102 -6.61 15.46 17.73
N LEU A 103 -6.96 16.72 17.50
CA LEU A 103 -7.58 17.19 16.27
C LEU A 103 -6.70 18.25 15.60
N SER A 104 -6.59 18.19 14.25
CA SER A 104 -5.92 19.19 13.41
C SER A 104 -6.57 19.22 12.02
N THR A 105 -5.99 19.98 11.09
CA THR A 105 -6.44 19.96 9.69
C THR A 105 -6.01 18.68 9.00
N TRP A 106 -6.76 18.26 7.97
CA TRP A 106 -6.42 17.09 7.17
C TRP A 106 -5.32 17.39 6.13
N ASP A 107 -5.37 18.53 5.47
CA ASP A 107 -4.39 18.94 4.46
C ASP A 107 -2.94 18.85 4.93
N ALA A 108 -2.70 19.06 6.24
CA ALA A 108 -1.39 18.89 6.85
C ALA A 108 -0.84 17.46 6.74
N PHE A 109 -1.70 16.44 6.61
CA PHE A 109 -1.29 15.03 6.54
C PHE A 109 -1.17 14.49 5.12
N VAL A 110 -1.57 15.26 4.10
CA VAL A 110 -1.46 14.84 2.69
C VAL A 110 0.01 14.67 2.31
N GLY A 111 0.39 13.49 1.82
CA GLY A 111 1.77 13.12 1.49
C GLY A 111 2.68 12.86 2.69
N ALA A 112 2.17 12.98 3.92
CA ALA A 112 2.99 12.79 5.12
C ALA A 112 3.32 11.32 5.37
N SER A 113 4.57 11.05 5.77
CA SER A 113 5.06 9.73 6.23
C SER A 113 5.37 9.73 7.73
N SER A 114 5.56 10.91 8.32
CA SER A 114 5.72 11.09 9.75
C SER A 114 5.25 12.48 10.18
N ALA A 115 4.92 12.64 11.44
CA ALA A 115 4.49 13.90 12.02
C ALA A 115 4.87 14.01 13.49
N ASN A 116 5.03 15.24 13.98
CA ASN A 116 5.14 15.50 15.41
C ASN A 116 4.34 16.74 15.79
N VAL A 117 4.03 16.83 17.07
CA VAL A 117 3.39 17.99 17.66
C VAL A 117 4.25 18.58 18.77
N ILE A 118 4.23 19.89 18.92
CA ILE A 118 4.83 20.62 20.05
C ILE A 118 3.71 21.30 20.78
N ASP A 119 3.50 20.94 22.05
CA ASP A 119 2.44 21.52 22.89
C ASP A 119 2.78 22.94 23.38
N ALA A 120 1.81 23.61 23.98
CA ALA A 120 2.00 24.96 24.53
C ALA A 120 3.01 25.01 25.71
N GLN A 121 3.49 23.88 26.21
CA GLN A 121 4.56 23.79 27.21
C GLN A 121 5.94 23.55 26.58
N GLY A 122 6.00 23.44 25.23
CA GLY A 122 7.22 23.15 24.47
C GLY A 122 7.63 21.67 24.46
N ARG A 123 6.75 20.76 24.88
CA ARG A 123 7.01 19.32 24.86
C ARG A 123 6.69 18.76 23.48
N LYS A 124 7.59 17.94 22.94
CA LYS A 124 7.42 17.28 21.66
C LYS A 124 6.83 15.88 21.84
N TYR A 125 5.88 15.53 20.98
CA TYR A 125 5.30 14.19 20.86
C TYR A 125 5.28 13.79 19.38
N ASP A 126 5.69 12.58 19.07
CA ASP A 126 5.53 12.03 17.72
C ASP A 126 4.09 11.54 17.52
N VAL A 127 3.57 11.72 16.33
CA VAL A 127 2.25 11.20 15.94
C VAL A 127 2.37 9.70 15.72
N ASP A 128 1.51 8.94 16.40
CA ASP A 128 1.44 7.48 16.30
C ASP A 128 0.65 7.05 15.07
N CYS A 129 -0.62 7.44 14.99
CA CYS A 129 -1.54 6.98 13.96
C CYS A 129 -2.70 7.95 13.72
N LEU A 130 -3.28 7.85 12.55
CA LEU A 130 -4.55 8.48 12.20
C LEU A 130 -5.71 7.61 12.67
N ILE A 131 -6.77 8.25 13.18
CA ILE A 131 -8.03 7.61 13.57
C ILE A 131 -9.10 7.88 12.52
N GLY A 132 -9.07 9.07 11.91
CA GLY A 132 -9.99 9.45 10.86
C GLY A 132 -9.61 10.78 10.23
N ALA A 133 -10.13 11.02 9.04
CA ALA A 133 -9.95 12.26 8.30
C ALA A 133 -11.13 12.54 7.39
N ASN A 134 -11.37 13.82 7.13
CA ASN A 134 -12.32 14.27 6.13
C ASN A 134 -11.73 15.42 5.33
N GLU A 135 -11.67 15.24 4.02
CA GLU A 135 -11.10 16.21 3.07
C GLU A 135 -12.01 17.43 2.87
N ILE A 136 -13.35 17.23 2.85
CA ILE A 136 -14.32 18.29 2.60
C ILE A 136 -14.32 19.31 3.75
N TYR A 137 -14.31 18.81 4.99
CA TYR A 137 -14.29 19.66 6.18
C TYR A 137 -12.87 19.91 6.71
N ASN A 138 -11.87 19.44 5.98
CA ASN A 138 -10.44 19.58 6.29
C ASN A 138 -10.11 19.34 7.77
N VAL A 139 -10.58 18.22 8.31
CA VAL A 139 -10.34 17.83 9.71
C VAL A 139 -9.74 16.43 9.80
N SER A 140 -8.86 16.24 10.76
CA SER A 140 -8.23 14.97 11.09
C SER A 140 -8.30 14.69 12.59
N LYS A 141 -8.46 13.42 12.95
CA LYS A 141 -8.36 12.89 14.31
C LYS A 141 -7.23 11.89 14.34
N PHE A 142 -6.30 12.05 15.28
CA PHE A 142 -5.11 11.23 15.38
C PHE A 142 -4.69 11.03 16.84
N ARG A 143 -3.72 10.15 17.05
CA ARG A 143 -3.14 9.86 18.37
C ARG A 143 -1.64 10.15 18.33
N VAL A 144 -1.11 10.73 19.43
CA VAL A 144 0.33 10.88 19.64
C VAL A 144 0.87 9.77 20.53
N ILE A 145 2.17 9.48 20.41
CA ILE A 145 2.87 8.51 21.24
C ILE A 145 3.07 9.11 22.64
N ILE A 146 2.55 8.43 23.65
CA ILE A 146 2.79 8.73 25.05
C ILE A 146 3.58 7.59 25.67
N PRO A 147 4.63 7.86 26.48
CA PRO A 147 5.37 6.80 27.16
C PRO A 147 4.44 5.89 27.97
N GLU A 148 4.70 4.59 27.93
CA GLU A 148 3.91 3.57 28.60
C GLU A 148 3.69 3.89 30.09
N GLY A 149 2.48 3.67 30.58
CA GLY A 149 2.08 3.95 31.97
C GLY A 149 1.96 5.43 32.31
N LYS A 150 2.14 6.36 31.36
CA LYS A 150 1.99 7.80 31.55
C LYS A 150 0.74 8.33 30.88
N LYS A 151 0.24 9.46 31.39
CA LYS A 151 -0.81 10.28 30.73
C LYS A 151 -0.28 11.67 30.48
N MET A 152 -0.79 12.35 29.47
CA MET A 152 -0.45 13.75 29.26
C MET A 152 -0.88 14.60 30.43
N GLN A 153 0.03 15.48 30.91
CA GLN A 153 -0.26 16.44 31.98
C GLN A 153 -0.96 17.68 31.43
N ILE A 154 -2.20 17.48 30.97
CA ILE A 154 -3.08 18.50 30.42
C ILE A 154 -4.47 18.36 31.02
N THR A 155 -5.31 19.40 30.88
CA THR A 155 -6.76 19.27 31.07
C THR A 155 -7.37 19.25 29.65
N PRO A 156 -7.82 18.10 29.14
CA PRO A 156 -8.28 17.98 27.77
C PRO A 156 -9.39 18.98 27.45
N ALA A 157 -9.42 19.46 26.19
CA ALA A 157 -10.52 20.27 25.72
C ALA A 157 -11.80 19.44 25.62
N VAL A 158 -12.86 19.90 26.26
CA VAL A 158 -14.20 19.31 26.15
C VAL A 158 -14.84 19.88 24.90
N VAL A 159 -15.43 19.03 24.05
CA VAL A 159 -16.16 19.47 22.86
C VAL A 159 -17.55 19.96 23.27
N THR A 160 -17.94 21.16 22.80
CA THR A 160 -19.25 21.71 23.14
C THR A 160 -20.39 20.90 22.55
N SER A 161 -21.43 20.67 23.32
CA SER A 161 -22.69 20.08 22.85
C SER A 161 -23.72 21.14 22.45
N THR A 162 -23.50 22.40 22.82
CA THR A 162 -24.43 23.51 22.58
C THR A 162 -23.83 24.47 21.54
N PRO A 163 -24.49 24.67 20.38
CA PRO A 163 -24.03 25.62 19.38
C PRO A 163 -23.97 27.06 19.93
N VAL A 164 -22.93 27.79 19.54
CA VAL A 164 -22.87 29.26 19.76
C VAL A 164 -23.77 29.94 18.72
N ALA A 165 -24.69 30.76 19.17
CA ALA A 165 -25.60 31.48 18.26
C ALA A 165 -24.85 32.55 17.45
N VAL A 166 -25.46 33.01 16.34
CA VAL A 166 -25.00 34.18 15.58
C VAL A 166 -24.86 35.39 16.53
N GLY A 167 -23.74 36.10 16.44
CA GLY A 167 -23.41 37.22 17.33
C GLY A 167 -22.89 36.80 18.72
N GLY A 168 -22.91 35.50 19.04
CA GLY A 168 -22.41 35.01 20.31
C GLY A 168 -20.88 35.08 20.46
N GLU A 169 -20.38 35.12 21.68
CA GLU A 169 -18.95 35.23 21.94
C GLU A 169 -18.25 33.90 21.80
N CYS A 170 -17.12 33.87 21.08
CA CYS A 170 -16.18 32.76 21.03
C CYS A 170 -14.74 33.28 20.91
N TRP A 171 -13.79 32.38 21.02
CA TRP A 171 -12.39 32.72 21.16
C TRP A 171 -11.54 31.85 20.24
N LEU A 172 -10.83 32.48 19.27
CA LEU A 172 -9.77 31.82 18.52
C LEU A 172 -8.50 31.76 19.37
N VAL A 173 -7.90 30.57 19.48
CA VAL A 173 -6.68 30.38 20.26
C VAL A 173 -5.52 30.13 19.30
N GLU A 174 -4.60 31.10 19.22
CA GLU A 174 -3.37 30.98 18.45
C GLU A 174 -2.30 30.33 19.34
N TYR A 175 -1.59 29.36 18.76
CA TYR A 175 -0.52 28.68 19.45
C TYR A 175 0.65 29.63 19.74
N ASP A 176 1.11 29.63 20.96
CA ASP A 176 2.42 30.15 21.36
C ASP A 176 2.93 29.35 22.57
N ILE A 177 4.23 29.22 22.66
CA ILE A 177 4.86 28.50 23.78
C ILE A 177 4.66 29.30 25.08
N LYS A 178 4.08 28.63 26.09
CA LYS A 178 3.72 29.14 27.42
C LYS A 178 2.53 30.09 27.46
N ASN A 179 2.33 30.94 26.47
CA ASN A 179 1.33 32.01 26.45
C ASN A 179 0.50 32.06 25.17
N PRO A 180 -0.36 31.06 24.90
CA PRO A 180 -1.26 31.10 23.71
C PRO A 180 -2.02 32.41 23.64
N VAL A 181 -2.13 32.98 22.43
CA VAL A 181 -2.83 34.22 22.19
C VAL A 181 -4.31 33.93 21.99
N ILE A 182 -5.17 34.65 22.71
CA ILE A 182 -6.62 34.43 22.71
C ILE A 182 -7.29 35.69 22.11
N LYS A 183 -7.95 35.53 20.97
CA LYS A 183 -8.64 36.60 20.26
C LYS A 183 -10.15 36.35 20.27
N ARG A 184 -10.94 37.43 20.52
CA ARG A 184 -12.39 37.34 20.50
C ARG A 184 -12.92 37.33 19.07
N PHE A 185 -13.86 36.45 18.82
CA PHE A 185 -14.60 36.31 17.56
C PHE A 185 -16.09 36.18 17.85
N SER A 186 -16.88 36.30 16.78
CA SER A 186 -18.33 36.15 16.82
C SER A 186 -18.81 35.56 15.49
N PRO A 187 -19.55 34.43 15.49
CA PRO A 187 -20.08 33.87 14.24
C PRO A 187 -21.04 34.85 13.58
N SER A 188 -20.87 35.10 12.28
CA SER A 188 -21.79 35.89 11.44
C SER A 188 -22.90 35.01 10.87
N ILE A 189 -22.59 33.73 10.59
CA ILE A 189 -23.54 32.74 10.08
C ILE A 189 -23.32 31.43 10.87
N VAL A 190 -24.41 30.74 11.18
CA VAL A 190 -24.40 29.40 11.76
C VAL A 190 -25.35 28.52 10.95
N GLU A 191 -24.80 27.65 10.15
CA GLU A 191 -25.53 26.66 9.35
C GLU A 191 -25.44 25.30 9.99
N THR A 192 -26.13 24.33 9.45
CA THR A 192 -26.02 22.92 9.88
C THR A 192 -25.49 22.06 8.76
N PHE A 193 -24.65 21.08 9.11
CA PHE A 193 -24.17 20.05 8.21
C PHE A 193 -24.28 18.70 8.92
N ASP A 194 -24.09 17.63 8.25
CA ASP A 194 -24.11 16.23 8.75
C ASP A 194 -24.90 16.11 10.07
N GLN A 195 -25.95 15.34 10.14
CA GLN A 195 -26.76 15.10 11.35
C GLN A 195 -27.07 16.34 12.23
N ASN A 196 -27.24 17.53 11.62
CA ASN A 196 -27.49 18.82 12.30
C ASN A 196 -26.34 19.37 13.15
N LEU A 197 -25.10 19.06 12.83
CA LEU A 197 -23.94 19.66 13.49
C LEU A 197 -23.74 21.12 13.02
N PRO A 198 -23.30 22.04 13.92
CA PRO A 198 -23.09 23.43 13.55
C PRO A 198 -21.86 23.62 12.66
N TYR A 199 -22.02 24.47 11.64
CA TYR A 199 -20.97 25.01 10.78
C TYR A 199 -20.95 26.51 10.89
N TYR A 200 -19.85 27.07 11.39
CA TYR A 200 -19.74 28.49 11.68
C TYR A 200 -18.96 29.20 10.58
N THR A 201 -19.46 30.39 10.20
CA THR A 201 -18.76 31.35 9.34
C THR A 201 -18.50 32.63 10.10
N PHE A 202 -17.31 33.22 9.92
CA PHE A 202 -16.89 34.46 10.56
C PHE A 202 -16.46 35.45 9.47
N GLU A 203 -16.99 36.68 9.52
CA GLU A 203 -16.54 37.80 8.65
C GLU A 203 -15.22 38.42 9.16
N GLN A 204 -14.81 38.09 10.39
CA GLN A 204 -13.53 38.49 10.96
C GLN A 204 -12.41 37.67 10.32
N THR A 205 -11.27 38.33 10.05
CA THR A 205 -10.14 37.73 9.39
C THR A 205 -9.08 37.25 10.37
N ALA A 206 -8.36 36.18 10.02
CA ALA A 206 -7.12 35.73 10.64
C ALA A 206 -6.16 35.26 9.54
N PRO A 207 -4.85 35.27 9.79
CA PRO A 207 -3.87 34.73 8.84
C PRO A 207 -4.15 33.27 8.52
N ASP A 208 -4.02 32.88 7.24
CA ASP A 208 -4.23 31.50 6.77
C ASP A 208 -3.27 30.50 7.44
N GLU A 209 -2.08 30.97 7.81
CA GLU A 209 -1.07 30.20 8.53
C GLU A 209 -1.56 29.69 9.90
N LEU A 210 -2.65 30.25 10.43
CA LEU A 210 -3.29 29.81 11.68
C LEU A 210 -4.30 28.67 11.48
N ALA A 211 -4.39 28.08 10.30
CA ALA A 211 -5.27 26.94 10.03
C ALA A 211 -5.10 25.83 11.07
N GLY A 212 -6.21 25.29 11.56
CA GLY A 212 -6.25 24.30 12.64
C GLY A 212 -6.28 24.88 14.06
N SER A 213 -6.11 26.20 14.23
CA SER A 213 -6.29 26.85 15.53
C SER A 213 -7.72 26.64 16.05
N PRO A 214 -7.92 26.27 17.34
CA PRO A 214 -9.24 25.97 17.86
C PRO A 214 -10.06 27.23 18.18
N PHE A 215 -11.36 27.14 17.91
CA PHE A 215 -12.37 28.04 18.44
C PHE A 215 -12.98 27.46 19.73
N LEU A 216 -12.98 28.26 20.79
CA LEU A 216 -13.58 27.93 22.07
C LEU A 216 -14.79 28.79 22.36
N ASN A 217 -15.83 28.24 23.00
CA ASN A 217 -16.94 29.03 23.53
C ASN A 217 -16.58 29.71 24.86
N SER A 218 -17.48 30.50 25.43
CA SER A 218 -17.25 31.23 26.68
C SER A 218 -16.98 30.33 27.89
N ASN A 219 -17.36 29.05 27.84
CA ASN A 219 -17.06 28.04 28.85
C ASN A 219 -15.69 27.38 28.67
N GLY A 220 -14.94 27.73 27.59
CA GLY A 220 -13.69 27.08 27.22
C GLY A 220 -13.86 25.71 26.53
N GLU A 221 -15.06 25.41 26.04
CA GLU A 221 -15.34 24.18 25.32
C GLU A 221 -15.00 24.37 23.84
N LEU A 222 -14.48 23.32 23.20
CA LEU A 222 -14.07 23.30 21.78
C LEU A 222 -15.30 23.33 20.86
N MET A 223 -15.40 24.34 20.05
CA MET A 223 -16.40 24.45 18.98
C MET A 223 -15.96 23.71 17.72
N GLY A 224 -14.72 23.93 17.28
CA GLY A 224 -14.13 23.36 16.07
C GLY A 224 -12.75 23.96 15.82
N LEU A 225 -12.24 23.72 14.60
CA LEU A 225 -10.95 24.22 14.14
C LEU A 225 -11.12 25.26 13.05
N MET A 226 -10.31 26.31 13.12
CA MET A 226 -10.27 27.35 12.11
C MET A 226 -9.84 26.79 10.75
N GLN A 227 -10.59 27.20 9.73
CA GLN A 227 -10.27 26.93 8.33
C GLN A 227 -10.35 28.23 7.53
N PRO A 228 -9.31 28.58 6.75
CA PRO A 228 -9.34 29.74 5.87
C PRO A 228 -10.24 29.49 4.66
N ALA A 229 -10.85 30.54 4.13
CA ALA A 229 -11.58 30.45 2.88
C ALA A 229 -10.62 30.50 1.69
N THR A 230 -10.81 29.65 0.72
CA THR A 230 -9.97 29.59 -0.49
C THR A 230 -10.14 30.79 -1.44
N LYS A 231 -11.23 31.57 -1.31
CA LYS A 231 -11.59 32.67 -2.25
C LYS A 231 -12.17 33.93 -1.59
N ARG A 232 -12.28 33.97 -0.27
CA ARG A 232 -12.86 35.08 0.50
C ARG A 232 -12.01 35.35 1.75
N THR A 233 -12.30 36.45 2.42
CA THR A 233 -11.67 36.80 3.72
C THR A 233 -12.37 36.14 4.90
N ASP A 234 -13.43 35.36 4.67
CA ASP A 234 -14.19 34.68 5.71
C ASP A 234 -13.39 33.53 6.30
N LEU A 235 -13.67 33.19 7.56
CA LEU A 235 -13.14 31.99 8.20
C LEU A 235 -14.27 31.01 8.44
N TYR A 236 -13.95 29.74 8.39
CA TYR A 236 -14.88 28.64 8.64
C TYR A 236 -14.45 27.83 9.86
N CYS A 237 -15.43 27.23 10.52
CA CYS A 237 -15.21 26.34 11.64
C CYS A 237 -16.27 25.24 11.64
N PRO A 238 -15.99 24.08 11.06
CA PRO A 238 -16.84 22.90 11.21
C PRO A 238 -16.80 22.41 12.65
N SER A 239 -17.93 21.88 13.15
CA SER A 239 -18.06 21.39 14.52
C SER A 239 -17.03 20.32 14.84
N ALA A 240 -16.35 20.44 15.99
CA ALA A 240 -15.43 19.42 16.50
C ALA A 240 -16.13 18.10 16.84
N GLN A 241 -17.46 18.10 17.07
CA GLN A 241 -18.23 16.86 17.28
C GLN A 241 -18.09 15.93 16.08
N TYR A 242 -18.09 16.47 14.85
CA TYR A 242 -17.88 15.71 13.62
C TYR A 242 -16.53 14.96 13.65
N ALA A 243 -15.44 15.67 13.93
CA ALA A 243 -14.12 15.06 13.99
C ALA A 243 -14.01 14.02 15.15
N MET A 244 -14.65 14.30 16.29
CA MET A 244 -14.66 13.37 17.42
C MET A 244 -15.46 12.10 17.15
N SER A 245 -16.51 12.16 16.32
CA SER A 245 -17.33 10.99 15.94
C SER A 245 -16.60 10.02 15.01
N MET A 246 -15.49 10.44 14.40
CA MET A 246 -14.71 9.57 13.52
C MET A 246 -14.17 8.36 14.28
N THR A 247 -14.40 7.17 13.70
CA THR A 247 -13.94 5.88 14.21
C THR A 247 -13.23 5.10 13.12
N VAL A 248 -12.39 4.15 13.50
CA VAL A 248 -11.73 3.23 12.58
C VAL A 248 -12.53 1.94 12.41
N ASN A 249 -12.49 1.38 11.21
CA ASN A 249 -12.94 0.04 10.89
C ASN A 249 -11.89 -0.68 10.03
N GLY A 250 -12.13 -1.94 9.69
CA GLY A 250 -11.18 -2.76 8.93
C GLY A 250 -10.79 -2.20 7.56
N LEU A 251 -11.60 -1.32 6.98
CA LEU A 251 -11.39 -0.74 5.65
C LEU A 251 -10.92 0.73 5.69
N THR A 252 -10.78 1.34 6.86
CA THR A 252 -10.43 2.77 6.99
C THR A 252 -9.15 3.12 6.23
N ALA A 253 -8.13 2.27 6.29
CA ALA A 253 -6.88 2.47 5.55
C ALA A 253 -7.05 2.54 4.02
N ASN A 254 -8.15 2.00 3.49
CA ASN A 254 -8.45 1.98 2.05
C ASN A 254 -9.37 3.12 1.58
N GLN A 255 -9.87 3.96 2.49
CA GLN A 255 -10.65 5.14 2.12
C GLN A 255 -9.82 6.11 1.27
N ALA A 256 -10.44 6.71 0.25
CA ALA A 256 -9.76 7.58 -0.72
C ALA A 256 -9.01 8.74 -0.03
N THR A 257 -9.61 9.37 0.98
CA THR A 257 -8.97 10.41 1.78
C THR A 257 -7.72 9.88 2.49
N ILE A 258 -7.83 8.78 3.24
CA ILE A 258 -6.70 8.21 4.00
C ILE A 258 -5.57 7.71 3.08
N ARG A 259 -5.89 7.32 1.85
CA ARG A 259 -4.89 6.91 0.85
C ARG A 259 -3.96 8.04 0.38
N GLN A 260 -4.23 9.28 0.71
CA GLN A 260 -3.39 10.43 0.36
C GLN A 260 -2.22 10.62 1.33
N THR A 261 -2.10 9.81 2.36
CA THR A 261 -1.00 9.85 3.33
C THR A 261 -0.33 8.49 3.50
N ASN A 262 0.93 8.48 3.93
CA ASN A 262 1.67 7.28 4.32
C ASN A 262 1.69 7.08 5.85
N MET A 263 0.93 7.88 6.60
CA MET A 263 0.80 7.70 8.04
C MET A 263 0.09 6.39 8.38
N ARG A 264 0.49 5.77 9.47
CA ARG A 264 -0.19 4.59 10.03
C ARG A 264 -1.63 4.94 10.43
N VAL A 265 -2.54 4.01 10.23
CA VAL A 265 -3.93 4.09 10.71
C VAL A 265 -4.08 3.25 11.97
N ALA A 266 -4.85 3.72 12.94
CA ALA A 266 -5.15 2.99 14.17
C ALA A 266 -5.91 1.69 13.88
N LEU A 267 -5.78 0.69 14.74
CA LEU A 267 -6.58 -0.53 14.66
C LEU A 267 -7.95 -0.32 15.31
N PRO A 268 -9.01 -0.94 14.77
CA PRO A 268 -10.31 -1.07 15.44
C PRO A 268 -10.20 -1.83 16.76
N GLU A 269 -11.17 -1.65 17.66
CA GLU A 269 -11.24 -2.39 18.93
C GLU A 269 -11.75 -3.82 18.76
N ASP A 270 -12.65 -4.03 17.81
CA ASP A 270 -13.19 -5.36 17.48
C ASP A 270 -12.13 -6.22 16.79
N PHE A 271 -12.00 -7.48 17.22
CA PHE A 271 -10.99 -8.41 16.72
C PHE A 271 -11.09 -8.64 15.20
N GLN A 272 -12.30 -8.87 14.67
CA GLN A 272 -12.46 -9.17 13.24
C GLN A 272 -12.13 -7.96 12.37
N GLN A 273 -12.53 -6.77 12.82
CA GLN A 273 -12.20 -5.52 12.15
C GLN A 273 -10.71 -5.19 12.25
N ALA A 274 -10.08 -5.47 13.39
CA ALA A 274 -8.64 -5.29 13.59
C ALA A 274 -7.82 -6.25 12.72
N LEU A 275 -8.24 -7.51 12.62
CA LEU A 275 -7.61 -8.51 11.75
C LEU A 275 -7.72 -8.09 10.27
N LEU A 276 -8.89 -7.63 9.84
CA LEU A 276 -9.07 -7.11 8.49
C LEU A 276 -8.16 -5.90 8.23
N ALA A 277 -8.08 -4.95 9.19
CA ALA A 277 -7.19 -3.78 9.08
C ALA A 277 -5.71 -4.19 9.00
N LEU A 278 -5.28 -5.17 9.80
CA LEU A 278 -3.92 -5.74 9.78
C LEU A 278 -3.59 -6.31 8.39
N MET A 279 -4.48 -7.14 7.83
CA MET A 279 -4.32 -7.73 6.50
C MET A 279 -4.28 -6.67 5.38
N MET A 280 -5.18 -5.66 5.44
CA MET A 280 -5.24 -4.59 4.46
C MET A 280 -4.01 -3.67 4.51
N SER A 281 -3.34 -3.57 5.65
CA SER A 281 -2.14 -2.75 5.83
C SER A 281 -0.89 -3.36 5.19
N GLN A 282 -0.83 -4.68 4.98
CA GLN A 282 0.35 -5.39 4.45
C GLN A 282 0.79 -4.88 3.06
N SER A 283 -0.14 -4.50 2.20
CA SER A 283 0.17 -4.09 0.82
C SER A 283 0.65 -2.64 0.68
N ARG A 284 0.61 -1.82 1.76
CA ARG A 284 0.77 -0.36 1.67
C ARG A 284 1.65 0.27 2.73
N SER A 285 1.86 -0.41 3.83
CA SER A 285 2.63 0.13 4.95
C SER A 285 4.13 -0.03 4.73
N THR A 286 4.91 0.95 5.18
CA THR A 286 6.35 0.74 5.37
C THR A 286 6.58 -0.34 6.42
N ALA A 287 7.74 -1.01 6.37
CA ALA A 287 8.08 -2.03 7.36
C ALA A 287 7.95 -1.52 8.80
N LYS A 288 8.40 -0.29 9.06
CA LYS A 288 8.25 0.37 10.37
C LYS A 288 6.79 0.48 10.80
N ASN A 289 5.91 0.95 9.93
CA ASN A 289 4.49 1.10 10.22
C ASN A 289 3.81 -0.26 10.38
N MET A 290 4.23 -1.27 9.59
CA MET A 290 3.70 -2.63 9.67
C MET A 290 4.05 -3.29 11.01
N ILE A 291 5.31 -3.18 11.46
CA ILE A 291 5.75 -3.66 12.78
C ILE A 291 4.95 -2.96 13.88
N ALA A 292 4.81 -1.63 13.84
CA ALA A 292 4.04 -0.89 14.84
C ALA A 292 2.55 -1.28 14.86
N THR A 293 1.96 -1.60 13.69
CA THR A 293 0.58 -2.08 13.60
C THR A 293 0.45 -3.49 14.17
N ALA A 294 1.41 -4.37 13.86
CA ALA A 294 1.46 -5.72 14.43
C ALA A 294 1.66 -5.69 15.95
N ASP A 295 2.52 -4.79 16.46
CA ASP A 295 2.71 -4.59 17.91
C ASP A 295 1.41 -4.12 18.60
N GLU A 296 0.70 -3.16 18.01
CA GLU A 296 -0.61 -2.74 18.53
C GLU A 296 -1.62 -3.90 18.53
N PHE A 297 -1.61 -4.75 17.47
CA PHE A 297 -2.46 -5.93 17.38
C PHE A 297 -2.11 -6.97 18.45
N ILE A 298 -0.84 -7.29 18.62
CA ILE A 298 -0.34 -8.23 19.66
C ILE A 298 -0.71 -7.72 21.06
N ASN A 299 -0.51 -6.43 21.35
CA ASN A 299 -0.84 -5.85 22.65
C ASN A 299 -2.34 -5.92 22.96
N ARG A 300 -3.19 -5.81 21.93
CA ARG A 300 -4.64 -5.84 22.09
C ARG A 300 -5.20 -7.27 22.10
N PHE A 301 -4.59 -8.15 21.32
CA PHE A 301 -5.02 -9.55 21.12
C PHE A 301 -3.82 -10.51 21.30
N PRO A 302 -3.28 -10.63 22.51
CA PRO A 302 -2.03 -11.36 22.73
C PRO A 302 -2.09 -12.87 22.47
N THR A 303 -3.31 -13.44 22.40
CA THR A 303 -3.50 -14.88 22.10
C THR A 303 -3.74 -15.17 20.64
N ALA A 304 -3.75 -14.14 19.76
CA ALA A 304 -3.94 -14.27 18.33
C ALA A 304 -2.60 -14.35 17.59
N TYR A 305 -2.36 -15.45 16.88
CA TYR A 305 -1.07 -15.69 16.21
C TYR A 305 -0.82 -14.73 15.04
N GLU A 306 -1.85 -14.16 14.43
CA GLU A 306 -1.79 -13.35 13.21
C GLU A 306 -0.94 -12.07 13.39
N GLY A 307 -0.95 -11.50 14.59
CA GLY A 307 -0.09 -10.36 14.93
C GLY A 307 1.39 -10.75 14.94
N TYR A 308 1.73 -11.88 15.55
CA TYR A 308 3.10 -12.41 15.59
C TYR A 308 3.57 -12.84 14.20
N GLU A 309 2.73 -13.53 13.44
CA GLU A 309 3.02 -13.90 12.05
C GLU A 309 3.32 -12.66 11.20
N THR A 310 2.48 -11.64 11.27
CA THR A 310 2.67 -10.40 10.51
C THR A 310 3.95 -9.68 10.88
N LYS A 311 4.25 -9.58 12.18
CA LYS A 311 5.50 -8.98 12.67
C LYS A 311 6.72 -9.76 12.21
N ALA A 312 6.69 -11.09 12.37
CA ALA A 312 7.79 -11.96 12.00
C ALA A 312 8.03 -11.98 10.48
N ALA A 313 6.97 -12.01 9.67
CA ALA A 313 7.09 -11.91 8.21
C ALA A 313 7.74 -10.59 7.79
N THR A 314 7.29 -9.46 8.38
CA THR A 314 7.87 -8.15 8.11
C THR A 314 9.35 -8.05 8.51
N LEU A 315 9.72 -8.61 9.66
CA LEU A 315 11.12 -8.69 10.10
C LEU A 315 11.96 -9.58 9.17
N THR A 316 11.38 -10.66 8.68
CA THR A 316 12.03 -11.56 7.70
C THR A 316 12.34 -10.83 6.39
N ASP A 317 11.41 -10.01 5.89
CA ASP A 317 11.61 -9.19 4.70
C ASP A 317 12.68 -8.10 4.89
N GLN A 318 12.94 -7.69 6.14
CA GLN A 318 14.02 -6.76 6.50
C GLN A 318 15.37 -7.47 6.76
N GLY A 319 15.43 -8.82 6.71
CA GLY A 319 16.62 -9.60 7.05
C GLY A 319 16.85 -9.79 8.56
N GLU A 320 15.91 -9.35 9.40
CA GLU A 320 16.00 -9.44 10.86
C GLU A 320 15.56 -10.82 11.39
N TYR A 321 16.14 -11.88 10.84
CA TYR A 321 15.71 -13.28 11.04
C TYR A 321 15.72 -13.72 12.51
N ALA A 322 16.72 -13.29 13.30
CA ALA A 322 16.81 -13.66 14.71
C ALA A 322 15.66 -13.07 15.54
N GLN A 323 15.24 -11.83 15.20
CA GLN A 323 14.09 -11.19 15.85
C GLN A 323 12.79 -11.88 15.40
N ALA A 324 12.65 -12.20 14.11
CA ALA A 324 11.50 -12.92 13.57
C ALA A 324 11.33 -14.29 14.24
N ASP A 325 12.43 -15.03 14.44
CA ASP A 325 12.47 -16.31 15.13
C ASP A 325 11.95 -16.20 16.57
N GLN A 326 12.42 -15.19 17.29
CA GLN A 326 11.97 -14.92 18.67
C GLN A 326 10.48 -14.58 18.73
N VAL A 327 10.01 -13.73 17.81
CA VAL A 327 8.60 -13.32 17.73
C VAL A 327 7.70 -14.52 17.47
N MET A 328 8.08 -15.45 16.56
CA MET A 328 7.28 -16.64 16.29
C MET A 328 7.25 -17.61 17.47
N LYS A 329 8.38 -17.80 18.16
CA LYS A 329 8.43 -18.62 19.39
C LYS A 329 7.52 -18.06 20.48
N GLU A 330 7.53 -16.75 20.69
CA GLU A 330 6.62 -16.07 21.62
C GLU A 330 5.15 -16.25 21.17
N GLY A 331 4.87 -16.09 19.88
CA GLY A 331 3.54 -16.30 19.29
C GLY A 331 3.02 -17.72 19.53
N ILE A 332 3.84 -18.75 19.34
CA ILE A 332 3.49 -20.15 19.61
C ILE A 332 3.18 -20.36 21.10
N GLU A 333 3.98 -19.77 22.00
CA GLU A 333 3.75 -19.89 23.43
C GLU A 333 2.41 -19.30 23.87
N LYS A 334 2.08 -18.10 23.37
CA LYS A 334 0.92 -17.29 23.80
C LYS A 334 -0.37 -17.63 23.07
N SER A 335 -0.29 -18.11 21.83
CA SER A 335 -1.48 -18.30 20.98
C SER A 335 -2.38 -19.42 21.49
N GLU A 336 -3.69 -19.19 21.40
CA GLU A 336 -4.71 -20.20 21.61
C GLU A 336 -4.71 -21.25 20.47
N LYS A 337 -4.52 -20.80 19.22
CA LYS A 337 -4.43 -21.63 18.02
C LYS A 337 -2.97 -21.99 17.73
N LYS A 338 -2.43 -22.88 18.53
CA LYS A 338 -1.02 -23.27 18.43
C LYS A 338 -0.67 -23.95 17.11
N ASP A 339 -1.57 -24.73 16.56
CA ASP A 339 -1.42 -25.37 15.27
C ASP A 339 -1.23 -24.36 14.13
N GLU A 340 -2.05 -23.31 14.10
CA GLU A 340 -1.93 -22.22 13.12
C GLU A 340 -0.64 -21.42 13.32
N ALA A 341 -0.22 -21.17 14.58
CA ALA A 341 1.04 -20.49 14.87
C ALA A 341 2.26 -21.30 14.42
N TYR A 342 2.31 -22.61 14.67
CA TYR A 342 3.34 -23.51 14.16
C TYR A 342 3.36 -23.55 12.63
N PHE A 343 2.20 -23.62 12.00
CA PHE A 343 2.08 -23.60 10.53
C PHE A 343 2.59 -22.29 9.95
N ALA A 344 2.23 -21.13 10.51
CA ALA A 344 2.73 -19.82 10.11
C ALA A 344 4.26 -19.76 10.20
N TYR A 345 4.82 -20.26 11.29
CA TYR A 345 6.28 -20.30 11.48
C TYR A 345 6.96 -21.19 10.45
N SER A 346 6.45 -22.40 10.21
CA SER A 346 6.95 -23.29 9.15
C SER A 346 6.95 -22.61 7.78
N ARG A 347 5.88 -21.85 7.44
CA ARG A 347 5.78 -21.09 6.17
C ARG A 347 6.84 -20.00 6.07
N ILE A 348 7.07 -19.25 7.13
CA ILE A 348 8.09 -18.18 7.15
C ILE A 348 9.46 -18.79 6.91
N ILE A 349 9.81 -19.87 7.61
CA ILE A 349 11.09 -20.58 7.44
C ILE A 349 11.23 -21.09 5.99
N TYR A 350 10.22 -21.80 5.48
CA TYR A 350 10.19 -22.33 4.13
C TYR A 350 10.41 -21.25 3.06
N ASN A 351 9.67 -20.14 3.16
CA ASN A 351 9.79 -19.04 2.22
C ASN A 351 11.18 -18.39 2.27
N LYS A 352 11.74 -18.17 3.47
CA LYS A 352 13.10 -17.63 3.62
C LYS A 352 14.14 -18.53 2.97
N VAL A 353 14.07 -19.82 3.22
CA VAL A 353 15.06 -20.79 2.71
C VAL A 353 15.01 -20.90 1.19
N LEU A 354 13.83 -20.76 0.58
CA LEU A 354 13.66 -20.87 -0.87
C LEU A 354 13.89 -19.57 -1.64
N LEU A 355 13.50 -18.43 -1.06
CA LEU A 355 13.45 -17.16 -1.78
C LEU A 355 14.59 -16.22 -1.43
N SER A 356 15.24 -16.40 -0.27
CA SER A 356 16.35 -15.55 0.14
C SER A 356 17.69 -16.18 -0.26
N ASN A 357 18.57 -15.37 -0.83
CA ASN A 357 19.97 -15.73 -1.08
C ASN A 357 20.85 -15.61 0.17
N ASP A 358 20.30 -15.12 1.28
CA ASP A 358 21.03 -14.98 2.53
C ASP A 358 21.16 -16.33 3.24
N SER A 359 22.38 -16.83 3.35
CA SER A 359 22.74 -18.07 4.06
C SER A 359 23.33 -17.82 5.45
N THR A 360 23.34 -16.58 5.95
CA THR A 360 23.99 -16.23 7.22
C THR A 360 23.21 -16.76 8.43
N PHE A 361 21.88 -16.80 8.35
CA PHE A 361 21.02 -17.32 9.41
C PHE A 361 20.78 -18.83 9.23
N THR A 362 21.64 -19.64 9.82
CA THR A 362 21.66 -21.10 9.66
C THR A 362 20.66 -21.86 10.53
N VAL A 363 19.97 -21.17 11.46
CA VAL A 363 18.95 -21.78 12.33
C VAL A 363 17.73 -22.25 11.53
N TRP A 364 17.37 -21.50 10.49
CA TRP A 364 16.23 -21.81 9.63
C TRP A 364 16.67 -22.67 8.45
N THR A 365 16.24 -23.92 8.50
CA THR A 365 16.45 -24.94 7.47
C THR A 365 15.13 -25.57 7.05
N LEU A 366 15.12 -26.32 5.95
CA LEU A 366 13.94 -27.10 5.57
C LEU A 366 13.59 -28.17 6.62
N ASP A 367 14.60 -28.73 7.32
CA ASP A 367 14.34 -29.66 8.43
C ASP A 367 13.63 -28.96 9.59
N LYS A 368 14.03 -27.72 9.91
CA LYS A 368 13.34 -26.92 10.92
C LYS A 368 11.89 -26.62 10.51
N ALA A 369 11.65 -26.31 9.23
CA ALA A 369 10.29 -26.13 8.72
C ALA A 369 9.44 -27.42 8.86
N ILE A 370 10.05 -28.61 8.69
CA ILE A 370 9.38 -29.91 8.92
C ILE A 370 9.06 -30.10 10.40
N GLU A 371 9.97 -29.77 11.32
CA GLU A 371 9.70 -29.85 12.77
C GLU A 371 8.47 -29.05 13.15
N GLU A 372 8.39 -27.80 12.67
CA GLU A 372 7.28 -26.90 12.99
C GLU A 372 5.95 -27.39 12.36
N ILE A 373 5.95 -27.87 11.11
CA ILE A 373 4.73 -28.38 10.51
C ILE A 373 4.28 -29.70 11.13
N ASP A 374 5.20 -30.52 11.60
CA ASP A 374 4.88 -31.76 12.34
C ASP A 374 4.29 -31.44 13.71
N ALA A 375 4.77 -30.38 14.38
CA ALA A 375 4.17 -29.88 15.61
C ALA A 375 2.75 -29.35 15.37
N ALA A 376 2.52 -28.62 14.26
CA ALA A 376 1.17 -28.18 13.86
C ALA A 376 0.23 -29.37 13.67
N TYR A 377 0.68 -30.37 12.91
CA TYR A 377 -0.10 -31.58 12.63
C TYR A 377 -0.39 -32.40 13.88
N ALA A 378 0.53 -32.44 14.84
CA ALA A 378 0.35 -33.14 16.12
C ALA A 378 -0.74 -32.50 16.99
N VAL A 379 -0.91 -31.17 16.90
CA VAL A 379 -1.97 -30.45 17.61
C VAL A 379 -3.32 -30.66 16.92
N ASN A 380 -3.34 -30.53 15.57
CA ASN A 380 -4.56 -30.61 14.78
C ASN A 380 -4.23 -31.19 13.37
N PRO A 381 -4.63 -32.43 13.04
CA PRO A 381 -4.21 -33.11 11.83
C PRO A 381 -4.98 -32.64 10.57
N LEU A 382 -4.72 -31.41 10.15
CA LEU A 382 -5.38 -30.82 8.97
C LEU A 382 -4.65 -31.21 7.66
N PRO A 383 -5.39 -31.46 6.57
CA PRO A 383 -4.81 -31.73 5.25
C PRO A 383 -3.91 -30.62 4.72
N ALA A 384 -4.16 -29.36 5.12
CA ALA A 384 -3.32 -28.21 4.77
C ALA A 384 -1.88 -28.34 5.26
N TYR A 385 -1.68 -28.91 6.46
CA TYR A 385 -0.36 -29.15 7.03
C TYR A 385 0.35 -30.28 6.30
N THR A 386 -0.38 -31.34 5.93
CA THR A 386 0.15 -32.41 5.08
C THR A 386 0.61 -31.88 3.72
N LEU A 387 -0.19 -30.99 3.11
CA LEU A 387 0.16 -30.34 1.83
C LEU A 387 1.44 -29.50 1.96
N HIS A 388 1.55 -28.71 3.03
CA HIS A 388 2.75 -27.89 3.26
C HIS A 388 3.99 -28.78 3.49
N LYS A 389 3.86 -29.82 4.29
CA LYS A 389 4.95 -30.81 4.48
C LYS A 389 5.39 -31.46 3.18
N ALA A 390 4.43 -31.80 2.30
CA ALA A 390 4.75 -32.33 0.98
C ALA A 390 5.57 -31.33 0.13
N LYS A 391 5.21 -30.05 0.17
CA LYS A 391 5.97 -28.96 -0.51
C LYS A 391 7.39 -28.82 0.06
N ILE A 392 7.57 -28.92 1.38
CA ILE A 392 8.90 -28.88 2.01
C ILE A 392 9.74 -30.09 1.58
N LEU A 393 9.18 -31.30 1.61
CA LEU A 393 9.87 -32.54 1.20
C LEU A 393 10.25 -32.49 -0.29
N TYR A 394 9.40 -31.91 -1.14
CA TYR A 394 9.72 -31.67 -2.55
C TYR A 394 10.94 -30.75 -2.69
N ALA A 395 11.00 -29.67 -1.93
CA ALA A 395 12.14 -28.75 -1.90
C ALA A 395 13.42 -29.41 -1.38
N GLN A 396 13.31 -30.37 -0.46
CA GLN A 396 14.41 -31.20 0.01
C GLN A 396 14.81 -32.29 -0.99
N LYS A 397 14.12 -32.43 -2.12
CA LYS A 397 14.27 -33.48 -3.13
C LYS A 397 13.95 -34.91 -2.59
N ASN A 398 13.20 -34.99 -1.50
CA ASN A 398 12.67 -36.25 -0.99
C ASN A 398 11.36 -36.58 -1.71
N TYR A 399 11.51 -36.93 -3.00
CA TYR A 399 10.38 -37.01 -3.92
C TYR A 399 9.45 -38.20 -3.62
N GLU A 400 9.97 -39.30 -3.07
CA GLU A 400 9.17 -40.47 -2.68
C GLU A 400 8.12 -40.08 -1.64
N LYS A 401 8.58 -39.50 -0.51
CA LYS A 401 7.69 -39.10 0.58
C LYS A 401 6.79 -37.93 0.18
N ALA A 402 7.32 -36.97 -0.61
CA ALA A 402 6.53 -35.83 -1.12
C ALA A 402 5.35 -36.33 -1.98
N SER A 403 5.61 -37.28 -2.91
CA SER A 403 4.58 -37.87 -3.77
C SER A 403 3.48 -38.56 -2.95
N GLU A 404 3.88 -39.37 -1.95
CA GLU A 404 2.93 -40.03 -1.05
C GLU A 404 2.00 -39.02 -0.36
N LEU A 405 2.56 -37.95 0.20
CA LEU A 405 1.78 -36.93 0.89
C LEU A 405 0.87 -36.14 -0.06
N PHE A 406 1.34 -35.77 -1.25
CA PHE A 406 0.49 -35.13 -2.25
C PHE A 406 -0.70 -36.00 -2.63
N VAL A 407 -0.49 -37.30 -2.87
CA VAL A 407 -1.56 -38.26 -3.16
C VAL A 407 -2.51 -38.40 -1.97
N ASN A 408 -1.99 -38.37 -0.74
CA ASN A 408 -2.85 -38.45 0.45
C ASN A 408 -3.73 -37.21 0.58
N VAL A 409 -3.21 -36.01 0.30
CA VAL A 409 -4.01 -34.77 0.24
C VAL A 409 -5.13 -34.88 -0.80
N CYS A 410 -4.87 -35.53 -1.96
CA CYS A 410 -5.89 -35.73 -2.99
C CYS A 410 -7.05 -36.64 -2.59
N LYS A 411 -6.93 -37.37 -1.48
CA LYS A 411 -8.02 -38.18 -0.89
C LYS A 411 -8.91 -37.38 0.07
N THR A 412 -8.59 -36.13 0.30
CA THR A 412 -9.30 -35.22 1.23
C THR A 412 -10.14 -34.20 0.46
N ASN A 413 -10.80 -33.30 1.20
CA ASN A 413 -11.49 -32.13 0.65
C ASN A 413 -10.57 -31.10 -0.01
N MET A 414 -9.25 -31.23 0.15
CA MET A 414 -8.23 -30.40 -0.51
C MET A 414 -7.71 -31.00 -1.83
N ARG A 415 -8.43 -31.97 -2.39
CA ARG A 415 -8.14 -32.52 -3.71
C ARG A 415 -8.03 -31.41 -4.75
N SER A 416 -6.89 -31.35 -5.47
CA SER A 416 -6.65 -30.34 -6.49
C SER A 416 -5.78 -30.89 -7.62
N ALA A 417 -5.92 -30.29 -8.80
CA ALA A 417 -5.05 -30.58 -9.96
C ALA A 417 -3.58 -30.31 -9.63
N GLU A 418 -3.27 -29.24 -8.88
CA GLU A 418 -1.92 -28.90 -8.44
C GLU A 418 -1.29 -30.03 -7.61
N SER A 419 -2.06 -30.63 -6.69
CA SER A 419 -1.53 -31.72 -5.84
C SER A 419 -1.24 -32.98 -6.65
N PHE A 420 -2.10 -33.38 -7.60
CA PHE A 420 -1.82 -34.49 -8.49
C PHE A 420 -0.64 -34.22 -9.41
N PHE A 421 -0.55 -33.01 -9.96
CA PHE A 421 0.57 -32.60 -10.80
C PHE A 421 1.89 -32.60 -10.03
N SER A 422 1.91 -32.08 -8.79
CA SER A 422 3.09 -32.12 -7.93
C SER A 422 3.52 -33.56 -7.61
N ALA A 423 2.57 -34.47 -7.39
CA ALA A 423 2.85 -35.88 -7.22
C ALA A 423 3.44 -36.49 -8.50
N ALA A 424 2.93 -36.14 -9.67
CA ALA A 424 3.47 -36.59 -10.96
C ALA A 424 4.91 -36.12 -11.16
N LEU A 425 5.20 -34.84 -10.87
CA LEU A 425 6.58 -34.31 -10.92
C LEU A 425 7.53 -35.06 -9.97
N CYS A 426 7.06 -35.41 -8.77
CA CYS A 426 7.83 -36.25 -7.88
C CYS A 426 8.15 -37.61 -8.51
N GLN A 427 7.15 -38.30 -9.10
CA GLN A 427 7.29 -39.58 -9.75
C GLN A 427 8.23 -39.52 -10.97
N GLN A 428 8.20 -38.43 -11.73
CA GLN A 428 9.17 -38.18 -12.81
C GLN A 428 10.61 -38.09 -12.28
N ASN A 429 10.82 -37.33 -11.19
CA ASN A 429 12.15 -37.12 -10.62
C ASN A 429 12.77 -38.42 -10.09
N ILE A 430 11.97 -39.35 -9.57
CA ILE A 430 12.47 -40.71 -9.15
C ILE A 430 12.48 -41.71 -10.28
N LYS A 431 12.17 -41.28 -11.52
CA LYS A 431 12.10 -42.13 -12.72
C LYS A 431 11.17 -43.34 -12.53
N ALA A 432 10.02 -43.11 -11.93
CA ALA A 432 8.98 -44.10 -11.75
C ALA A 432 8.44 -44.61 -13.10
N PRO A 433 7.77 -45.78 -13.14
CA PRO A 433 7.12 -46.26 -14.34
C PRO A 433 6.20 -45.21 -14.97
N LYS A 434 6.26 -45.02 -16.29
CA LYS A 434 5.50 -43.98 -17.00
C LYS A 434 4.00 -44.07 -16.75
N GLU A 435 3.48 -45.27 -16.54
CA GLU A 435 2.06 -45.50 -16.25
C GLU A 435 1.64 -44.83 -14.93
N ALA A 436 2.50 -44.81 -13.92
CA ALA A 436 2.26 -44.16 -12.64
C ALA A 436 2.21 -42.63 -12.82
N VAL A 437 3.14 -42.07 -13.59
CA VAL A 437 3.15 -40.62 -13.90
C VAL A 437 1.91 -40.21 -14.70
N ILE A 438 1.58 -40.97 -15.75
CA ILE A 438 0.40 -40.70 -16.60
C ILE A 438 -0.88 -40.73 -15.77
N ALA A 439 -1.04 -41.73 -14.88
CA ALA A 439 -2.24 -41.81 -14.03
C ALA A 439 -2.44 -40.58 -13.13
N LEU A 440 -1.34 -40.00 -12.62
CA LEU A 440 -1.39 -38.78 -11.84
C LEU A 440 -1.71 -37.54 -12.69
N LEU A 441 -1.12 -37.44 -13.88
CA LEU A 441 -1.44 -36.37 -14.84
C LEU A 441 -2.88 -36.47 -15.35
N ASP A 442 -3.39 -37.67 -15.59
CA ASP A 442 -4.81 -37.93 -15.91
C ASP A 442 -5.72 -37.47 -14.77
N SER A 443 -5.32 -37.75 -13.53
CA SER A 443 -6.06 -37.32 -12.34
C SER A 443 -6.07 -35.80 -12.17
N ALA A 444 -4.97 -35.13 -12.54
CA ALA A 444 -4.87 -33.66 -12.52
C ALA A 444 -5.86 -33.04 -13.53
N VAL A 445 -5.86 -33.53 -14.77
CA VAL A 445 -6.78 -33.06 -15.82
C VAL A 445 -8.23 -33.38 -15.46
N ALA A 446 -8.50 -34.53 -14.84
CA ALA A 446 -9.85 -34.95 -14.41
C ALA A 446 -10.43 -34.08 -13.28
N CYS A 447 -9.67 -33.15 -12.69
CA CYS A 447 -10.18 -32.14 -11.77
C CYS A 447 -11.02 -31.05 -12.47
N PHE A 448 -10.98 -30.99 -13.80
CA PHE A 448 -11.69 -29.99 -14.60
C PHE A 448 -12.79 -30.64 -15.43
N SER A 449 -13.80 -29.87 -15.78
CA SER A 449 -14.92 -30.29 -16.65
C SER A 449 -15.09 -29.32 -17.81
N GLU A 450 -15.65 -29.83 -18.92
CA GLU A 450 -16.00 -28.98 -20.06
C GLU A 450 -17.19 -28.04 -19.74
N PRO A 451 -17.21 -26.82 -20.25
CA PRO A 451 -16.14 -26.19 -21.03
C PRO A 451 -14.93 -25.80 -20.16
N TYR A 452 -13.75 -26.22 -20.58
CA TYR A 452 -12.52 -25.93 -19.84
C TYR A 452 -12.22 -24.44 -19.77
N ARG A 453 -11.75 -23.99 -18.62
CA ARG A 453 -11.30 -22.62 -18.36
C ARG A 453 -9.78 -22.54 -18.42
N ALA A 454 -9.25 -21.29 -18.44
CA ALA A 454 -7.81 -21.05 -18.57
C ALA A 454 -6.95 -21.71 -17.47
N ASP A 455 -7.52 -21.96 -16.29
CA ASP A 455 -6.85 -22.64 -15.18
C ASP A 455 -6.55 -24.13 -15.44
N ALA A 456 -7.25 -24.76 -16.40
CA ALA A 456 -6.98 -26.13 -16.82
C ALA A 456 -5.78 -26.23 -17.80
N ALA A 457 -5.49 -25.16 -18.53
CA ALA A 457 -4.51 -25.16 -19.63
C ALA A 457 -3.12 -25.71 -19.24
N PRO A 458 -2.49 -25.30 -18.10
CA PRO A 458 -1.18 -25.77 -17.73
C PRO A 458 -1.09 -27.30 -17.58
N TYR A 459 -2.17 -27.93 -17.11
CA TYR A 459 -2.20 -29.39 -16.86
C TYR A 459 -2.35 -30.20 -18.15
N PHE A 460 -3.16 -29.72 -19.11
CA PHE A 460 -3.20 -30.32 -20.46
C PHE A 460 -1.87 -30.20 -21.16
N PHE A 461 -1.22 -29.04 -21.09
CA PHE A 461 0.08 -28.83 -21.70
C PHE A 461 1.16 -29.73 -21.08
N ALA A 462 1.23 -29.78 -19.74
CA ALA A 462 2.18 -30.61 -19.04
C ALA A 462 1.98 -32.11 -19.33
N ARG A 463 0.71 -32.59 -19.37
CA ARG A 463 0.42 -33.96 -19.76
C ARG A 463 0.82 -34.26 -21.20
N ALA A 464 0.55 -33.34 -22.13
CA ALA A 464 0.97 -33.47 -23.53
C ALA A 464 2.49 -33.59 -23.65
N GLN A 465 3.25 -32.73 -22.98
CA GLN A 465 4.72 -32.79 -23.01
C GLN A 465 5.23 -34.16 -22.52
N TYR A 466 4.72 -34.63 -21.40
CA TYR A 466 5.15 -35.93 -20.86
C TYR A 466 4.73 -37.10 -21.76
N LEU A 467 3.51 -37.09 -22.30
CA LEU A 467 3.04 -38.11 -23.23
C LEU A 467 3.90 -38.17 -24.49
N ASP A 468 4.32 -37.04 -25.01
CA ASP A 468 5.20 -36.98 -26.17
C ASP A 468 6.61 -37.50 -25.86
N GLU A 469 7.16 -37.12 -24.71
CA GLU A 469 8.46 -37.60 -24.21
C GLU A 469 8.51 -39.15 -24.11
N VAL A 470 7.43 -39.77 -23.63
CA VAL A 470 7.35 -41.23 -23.49
C VAL A 470 6.86 -41.96 -24.75
N GLY A 471 6.79 -41.25 -25.89
CA GLY A 471 6.45 -41.83 -27.22
C GLY A 471 4.94 -41.98 -27.47
N MET A 472 4.09 -41.38 -26.65
CA MET A 472 2.62 -41.39 -26.85
C MET A 472 2.10 -40.17 -27.60
N SER A 473 2.81 -39.73 -28.65
CA SER A 473 2.61 -38.47 -29.35
C SER A 473 1.17 -38.26 -29.84
N ARG A 474 0.44 -39.33 -30.20
CA ARG A 474 -0.97 -39.19 -30.65
C ARG A 474 -1.91 -38.72 -29.50
N LYS A 475 -1.66 -39.17 -28.28
CA LYS A 475 -2.37 -38.67 -27.10
C LYS A 475 -1.95 -37.24 -26.74
N ALA A 476 -0.64 -36.96 -26.88
CA ALA A 476 -0.10 -35.63 -26.66
C ALA A 476 -0.75 -34.59 -27.56
N VAL A 477 -0.90 -34.89 -28.86
CA VAL A 477 -1.55 -33.99 -29.83
C VAL A 477 -3.01 -33.70 -29.44
N THR A 478 -3.73 -34.69 -28.91
CA THR A 478 -5.11 -34.47 -28.45
C THR A 478 -5.17 -33.41 -27.33
N ASP A 479 -4.23 -33.50 -26.40
CA ASP A 479 -4.11 -32.52 -25.30
C ASP A 479 -3.69 -31.15 -25.81
N LEU A 480 -2.79 -31.08 -26.81
CA LEU A 480 -2.36 -29.81 -27.40
C LEU A 480 -3.50 -29.13 -28.18
N TYR A 481 -4.40 -29.86 -28.81
CA TYR A 481 -5.62 -29.28 -29.40
C TYR A 481 -6.58 -28.77 -28.34
N THR A 482 -6.72 -29.47 -27.21
CA THR A 482 -7.52 -29.01 -26.09
C THR A 482 -6.90 -27.75 -25.50
N TYR A 483 -5.58 -27.71 -25.33
CA TYR A 483 -4.83 -26.54 -24.87
C TYR A 483 -5.03 -25.34 -25.80
N GLU A 484 -4.95 -25.52 -27.14
CA GLU A 484 -5.21 -24.45 -28.11
C GLU A 484 -6.62 -23.88 -27.92
N LYS A 485 -7.63 -24.75 -27.81
CA LYS A 485 -9.02 -24.34 -27.62
C LYS A 485 -9.22 -23.51 -26.33
N ILE A 486 -8.53 -23.89 -25.23
CA ILE A 486 -8.58 -23.15 -23.96
C ILE A 486 -7.88 -21.79 -24.08
N MET A 487 -6.78 -21.75 -24.83
CA MET A 487 -5.89 -20.60 -24.94
C MET A 487 -6.14 -19.76 -26.20
N GLU A 488 -7.28 -19.94 -26.85
CA GLU A 488 -7.64 -19.27 -28.10
C GLU A 488 -7.27 -17.77 -28.09
N GLY A 489 -6.54 -17.34 -29.14
CA GLY A 489 -6.06 -15.95 -29.28
C GLY A 489 -4.86 -15.57 -28.40
N ARG A 490 -4.29 -16.50 -27.61
CA ARG A 490 -3.16 -16.22 -26.69
C ARG A 490 -1.90 -17.03 -27.02
N LEU A 491 -1.92 -17.83 -28.07
CA LEU A 491 -0.79 -18.67 -28.47
C LEU A 491 0.14 -17.89 -29.39
N ASN A 492 1.44 -18.23 -29.34
CA ASN A 492 2.48 -17.68 -30.21
C ASN A 492 2.91 -18.68 -31.29
N ALA A 493 3.72 -18.23 -32.23
CA ALA A 493 4.25 -19.05 -33.32
C ALA A 493 4.98 -20.32 -32.83
N ASN A 494 5.74 -20.20 -31.73
CA ASN A 494 6.50 -21.31 -31.19
C ASN A 494 5.61 -22.48 -30.73
N PHE A 495 4.38 -22.22 -30.27
CA PHE A 495 3.44 -23.29 -29.92
C PHE A 495 3.08 -24.14 -31.15
N TYR A 496 2.77 -23.52 -32.28
CA TYR A 496 2.42 -24.23 -33.52
C TYR A 496 3.62 -24.98 -34.07
N TYR A 497 4.81 -24.41 -34.01
CA TYR A 497 6.04 -25.08 -34.38
C TYR A 497 6.32 -26.31 -33.48
N MET A 498 6.14 -26.21 -32.18
CA MET A 498 6.29 -27.35 -31.27
C MET A 498 5.24 -28.45 -31.52
N ARG A 499 3.96 -28.07 -31.79
CA ARG A 499 2.91 -29.04 -32.07
C ARG A 499 3.10 -29.74 -33.41
N GLU A 500 3.55 -29.02 -34.43
CA GLU A 500 3.96 -29.58 -35.70
C GLU A 500 4.89 -30.77 -35.53
N GLN A 501 5.94 -30.62 -34.72
CA GLN A 501 6.90 -31.69 -34.49
C GLN A 501 6.27 -32.93 -33.82
N THR A 502 5.33 -32.72 -32.91
CA THR A 502 4.58 -33.80 -32.27
C THR A 502 3.65 -34.50 -33.26
N GLU A 503 3.00 -33.73 -34.13
CA GLU A 503 2.15 -34.23 -35.19
C GLU A 503 2.92 -35.07 -36.21
N MET A 504 4.12 -34.65 -36.57
CA MET A 504 5.03 -35.41 -37.42
C MET A 504 5.41 -36.77 -36.81
N ARG A 505 5.69 -36.83 -35.51
CA ARG A 505 5.99 -38.08 -34.80
C ARG A 505 4.83 -39.09 -34.86
N CYS A 506 3.60 -38.61 -34.88
CA CYS A 506 2.41 -39.47 -34.99
C CYS A 506 1.79 -39.53 -36.40
N ARG A 507 2.51 -39.01 -37.40
CA ARG A 507 2.15 -39.05 -38.84
C ARG A 507 0.86 -38.28 -39.17
N LEU A 508 0.60 -37.20 -38.51
CA LEU A 508 -0.49 -36.27 -38.80
C LEU A 508 0.01 -35.17 -39.75
N PHE A 509 0.43 -35.57 -40.96
CA PHE A 509 1.19 -34.73 -41.87
C PHE A 509 0.45 -33.47 -42.32
N GLN A 510 -0.87 -33.57 -42.61
CA GLN A 510 -1.64 -32.40 -43.01
C GLN A 510 -1.76 -31.38 -41.90
N GLN A 511 -1.96 -31.84 -40.66
CA GLN A 511 -2.02 -30.98 -39.49
C GLN A 511 -0.67 -30.29 -39.24
N ALA A 512 0.41 -31.03 -39.35
CA ALA A 512 1.77 -30.50 -39.25
C ALA A 512 2.04 -29.39 -40.31
N ILE A 513 1.60 -29.60 -41.58
CA ILE A 513 1.69 -28.57 -42.60
C ILE A 513 0.87 -27.31 -42.22
N ASN A 514 -0.32 -27.49 -41.69
CA ASN A 514 -1.15 -26.37 -41.28
C ASN A 514 -0.49 -25.57 -40.13
N ASP A 515 0.09 -26.28 -39.16
CA ASP A 515 0.72 -25.67 -38.00
C ASP A 515 2.00 -24.91 -38.36
N ILE A 516 2.86 -25.49 -39.19
CA ILE A 516 4.08 -24.78 -39.60
C ILE A 516 3.75 -23.55 -40.48
N ASN A 517 2.71 -23.61 -41.29
CA ASN A 517 2.24 -22.45 -42.05
C ASN A 517 1.78 -21.36 -41.08
N LYS A 518 1.01 -21.74 -40.04
CA LYS A 518 0.53 -20.80 -39.04
C LYS A 518 1.68 -20.18 -38.24
N ALA A 519 2.72 -20.94 -37.92
CA ALA A 519 3.93 -20.42 -37.30
C ALA A 519 4.63 -19.37 -38.16
N CYS A 520 4.82 -19.66 -39.46
CA CYS A 520 5.39 -18.71 -40.45
C CYS A 520 4.54 -17.44 -40.61
N GLU A 521 3.20 -17.55 -40.56
CA GLU A 521 2.29 -16.39 -40.63
C GLU A 521 2.37 -15.50 -39.42
N MET A 522 2.51 -16.10 -38.21
CA MET A 522 2.55 -15.37 -36.93
C MET A 522 3.90 -14.71 -36.67
N ASP A 523 4.97 -15.34 -37.12
CA ASP A 523 6.33 -14.81 -36.99
C ASP A 523 7.10 -15.01 -38.30
N PRO A 524 6.85 -14.13 -39.26
CA PRO A 524 7.42 -14.26 -40.60
C PRO A 524 8.92 -13.96 -40.67
N GLU A 525 9.51 -13.37 -39.65
CA GLU A 525 10.96 -13.05 -39.59
C GLU A 525 11.80 -14.19 -39.02
N GLU A 526 11.19 -15.26 -38.51
CA GLU A 526 11.90 -16.40 -37.95
C GLU A 526 12.25 -17.44 -39.04
N GLY A 527 13.51 -17.44 -39.48
CA GLY A 527 14.01 -18.31 -40.55
C GLY A 527 13.87 -19.80 -40.26
N ALA A 528 13.90 -20.21 -38.99
CA ALA A 528 13.75 -21.61 -38.58
C ALA A 528 12.38 -22.18 -38.99
N TYR A 529 11.30 -21.40 -38.86
CA TYR A 529 9.96 -21.87 -39.26
C TYR A 529 9.85 -22.08 -40.78
N HIS A 530 10.44 -21.19 -41.59
CA HIS A 530 10.46 -21.30 -43.05
C HIS A 530 11.30 -22.50 -43.50
N ALA A 531 12.43 -22.76 -42.84
CA ALA A 531 13.24 -23.93 -43.12
C ALA A 531 12.55 -25.24 -42.72
N GLU A 532 11.90 -25.28 -41.52
CA GLU A 532 11.14 -26.49 -41.11
C GLU A 532 9.96 -26.75 -42.07
N LYS A 533 9.24 -25.71 -42.52
CA LYS A 533 8.21 -25.84 -43.56
C LYS A 533 8.75 -26.51 -44.80
N ALA A 534 9.90 -26.09 -45.32
CA ALA A 534 10.55 -26.69 -46.46
C ALA A 534 10.95 -28.15 -46.19
N LEU A 535 11.54 -28.41 -45.01
CA LEU A 535 11.96 -29.75 -44.60
C LEU A 535 10.76 -30.70 -44.46
N LEU A 536 9.66 -30.22 -43.88
CA LEU A 536 8.42 -30.97 -43.75
C LEU A 536 7.89 -31.44 -45.08
N TYR A 537 7.80 -30.54 -46.09
CA TYR A 537 7.39 -30.93 -47.45
C TYR A 537 8.29 -32.00 -48.04
N VAL A 538 9.62 -31.91 -47.85
CA VAL A 538 10.58 -32.91 -48.31
C VAL A 538 10.35 -34.26 -47.61
N ARG A 539 10.13 -34.26 -46.28
CA ARG A 539 9.88 -35.47 -45.46
C ARG A 539 8.60 -36.21 -45.87
N VAL A 540 7.58 -35.47 -46.31
CA VAL A 540 6.30 -36.07 -46.78
C VAL A 540 6.29 -36.34 -48.29
N ASN A 541 7.45 -36.25 -48.93
CA ASN A 541 7.66 -36.50 -50.37
C ASN A 541 6.94 -35.51 -51.32
N MET A 542 6.62 -34.31 -50.83
CA MET A 542 6.15 -33.17 -51.61
C MET A 542 7.35 -32.34 -52.08
N LEU A 543 8.15 -32.95 -52.99
CA LEU A 543 9.49 -32.43 -53.31
C LEU A 543 9.47 -31.08 -54.04
N ASP A 544 8.45 -30.81 -54.87
CA ASP A 544 8.34 -29.54 -55.58
C ASP A 544 8.01 -28.39 -54.60
N GLU A 545 7.07 -28.62 -53.70
CA GLU A 545 6.69 -27.68 -52.65
C GLU A 545 7.86 -27.45 -51.71
N GLY A 546 8.59 -28.50 -51.33
CA GLY A 546 9.79 -28.41 -50.50
C GLY A 546 10.90 -27.58 -51.15
N MET A 547 11.17 -27.79 -52.44
CA MET A 547 12.15 -26.97 -53.18
C MET A 547 11.72 -25.51 -53.30
N ASN A 548 10.44 -25.23 -53.53
CA ASN A 548 9.93 -23.86 -53.58
C ASN A 548 10.04 -23.18 -52.22
N ALA A 549 9.59 -23.82 -51.16
CA ALA A 549 9.69 -23.29 -49.80
C ALA A 549 11.16 -23.06 -49.37
N ALA A 550 12.08 -23.97 -49.74
CA ALA A 550 13.51 -23.78 -49.46
C ALA A 550 14.08 -22.57 -50.20
N LYS A 551 13.70 -22.36 -51.47
CA LYS A 551 14.14 -21.17 -52.24
C LYS A 551 13.58 -19.88 -51.66
N GLU A 552 12.30 -19.84 -51.30
CA GLU A 552 11.69 -18.70 -50.62
C GLU A 552 12.42 -18.38 -49.31
N CYS A 553 12.79 -19.43 -48.55
CA CYS A 553 13.57 -19.28 -47.33
C CYS A 553 14.96 -18.68 -47.61
N ILE A 554 15.67 -19.16 -48.63
CA ILE A 554 16.98 -18.64 -49.05
C ILE A 554 16.89 -17.16 -49.51
N GLU A 555 15.86 -16.81 -50.26
CA GLU A 555 15.64 -15.44 -50.72
C GLU A 555 15.43 -14.48 -49.56
N ARG A 556 14.70 -14.93 -48.53
CA ARG A 556 14.37 -14.12 -47.36
C ARG A 556 15.50 -14.11 -46.31
N PHE A 557 16.17 -15.24 -46.17
CA PHE A 557 17.23 -15.46 -45.16
C PHE A 557 18.49 -16.04 -45.85
N PRO A 558 19.26 -15.22 -46.61
CA PRO A 558 20.39 -15.71 -47.40
C PRO A 558 21.50 -16.42 -46.61
N ASP A 559 21.68 -16.06 -45.35
CA ASP A 559 22.71 -16.60 -44.46
C ASP A 559 22.22 -17.86 -43.67
N TYR A 560 20.98 -18.31 -43.89
CA TYR A 560 20.43 -19.44 -43.18
C TYR A 560 20.79 -20.76 -43.90
N GLY A 561 21.92 -21.34 -43.53
CA GLY A 561 22.51 -22.52 -44.20
C GLY A 561 21.63 -23.75 -44.28
N ASP A 562 20.70 -23.98 -43.35
CA ASP A 562 19.81 -25.13 -43.35
C ASP A 562 18.84 -25.11 -44.55
N ALA A 563 18.43 -23.94 -45.02
CA ALA A 563 17.59 -23.83 -46.22
C ALA A 563 18.29 -24.36 -47.48
N HIS A 564 19.59 -24.11 -47.65
CA HIS A 564 20.41 -24.66 -48.69
C HIS A 564 20.56 -26.19 -48.55
N ALA A 565 20.73 -26.70 -47.30
CA ALA A 565 20.82 -28.12 -47.04
C ALA A 565 19.52 -28.86 -47.44
N ILE A 566 18.37 -28.25 -47.11
CA ILE A 566 17.05 -28.80 -47.43
C ILE A 566 16.80 -28.77 -48.95
N LEU A 567 17.14 -27.68 -49.63
CA LEU A 567 17.07 -27.59 -51.08
C LEU A 567 17.94 -28.66 -51.74
N GLY A 568 19.17 -28.84 -51.26
CA GLY A 568 20.11 -29.86 -51.70
C GLY A 568 19.54 -31.27 -51.55
N LEU A 569 18.95 -31.58 -50.38
CA LEU A 569 18.29 -32.86 -50.14
C LEU A 569 17.12 -33.10 -51.08
N ALA A 570 16.25 -32.11 -51.28
CA ALA A 570 15.10 -32.20 -52.19
C ALA A 570 15.52 -32.45 -53.64
N LEU A 571 16.55 -31.74 -54.10
CA LEU A 571 17.12 -31.92 -55.46
C LEU A 571 17.68 -33.32 -55.63
N ILE A 572 18.41 -33.87 -54.69
CA ILE A 572 18.95 -35.23 -54.74
C ILE A 572 17.82 -36.25 -54.81
N GLN A 573 16.80 -36.13 -53.94
CA GLN A 573 15.65 -37.04 -53.97
C GLN A 573 14.87 -36.98 -55.29
N LYS A 574 14.89 -35.83 -55.95
CA LYS A 574 14.29 -35.66 -57.29
C LYS A 574 15.20 -36.12 -58.45
N GLY A 575 16.34 -36.73 -58.16
CA GLY A 575 17.28 -37.25 -59.16
C GLY A 575 18.29 -36.22 -59.66
N LYS A 576 18.28 -35.00 -59.21
CA LYS A 576 19.22 -33.94 -59.62
C LYS A 576 20.43 -33.89 -58.68
N LYS A 577 21.17 -35.05 -58.59
CA LYS A 577 22.26 -35.24 -57.62
C LYS A 577 23.33 -34.15 -57.69
N LYS A 578 23.77 -33.75 -58.90
CA LYS A 578 24.82 -32.75 -59.08
C LYS A 578 24.42 -31.38 -58.49
N ASP A 579 23.22 -30.92 -58.84
CA ASP A 579 22.73 -29.64 -58.36
C ASP A 579 22.51 -29.67 -56.83
N GLY A 580 22.00 -30.80 -56.32
CA GLY A 580 21.79 -30.98 -54.89
C GLY A 580 23.10 -30.97 -54.07
N LEU A 581 24.16 -31.60 -54.58
CA LEU A 581 25.49 -31.55 -53.90
C LEU A 581 26.05 -30.12 -53.94
N ALA A 582 25.83 -29.36 -55.01
CA ALA A 582 26.26 -27.95 -55.05
C ALA A 582 25.55 -27.09 -53.99
N GLU A 583 24.26 -27.34 -53.73
CA GLU A 583 23.55 -26.65 -52.62
C GLU A 583 24.02 -27.10 -51.25
N LEU A 584 24.39 -28.39 -51.08
CA LEU A 584 24.95 -28.88 -49.80
C LEU A 584 26.32 -28.26 -49.51
N GLU A 585 27.15 -28.00 -50.50
CA GLU A 585 28.43 -27.27 -50.29
C GLU A 585 28.20 -25.83 -49.90
N LYS A 586 27.18 -25.15 -50.40
CA LYS A 586 26.77 -23.81 -49.94
C LYS A 586 26.30 -23.88 -48.48
N ALA A 587 25.45 -24.84 -48.13
CA ALA A 587 25.00 -25.06 -46.76
C ALA A 587 26.18 -25.27 -45.80
N LYS A 588 27.20 -26.03 -46.24
CA LYS A 588 28.42 -26.26 -45.47
C LYS A 588 29.21 -24.96 -45.27
N ALA A 589 29.31 -24.13 -46.31
CA ALA A 589 29.98 -22.84 -46.23
C ALA A 589 29.27 -21.88 -45.24
N LEU A 590 27.95 -22.03 -45.07
CA LEU A 590 27.11 -21.32 -44.12
C LEU A 590 27.00 -22.03 -42.74
N ASN A 591 27.84 -23.02 -42.48
CA ASN A 591 27.91 -23.78 -41.24
C ASN A 591 26.63 -24.52 -40.83
N SER A 592 25.84 -24.97 -41.79
CA SER A 592 24.67 -25.82 -41.51
C SER A 592 25.09 -27.17 -40.91
N PRO A 593 24.57 -27.58 -39.76
CA PRO A 593 24.84 -28.88 -39.19
C PRO A 593 24.29 -30.04 -40.04
N MET A 594 23.33 -29.78 -40.92
CA MET A 594 22.74 -30.76 -41.81
C MET A 594 23.66 -31.09 -43.01
N ALA A 595 24.54 -30.18 -43.41
CA ALA A 595 25.28 -30.27 -44.67
C ALA A 595 26.23 -31.46 -44.73
N GLN A 596 27.16 -31.59 -43.79
CA GLN A 596 28.20 -32.65 -43.85
C GLN A 596 27.61 -34.09 -43.78
N PRO A 597 26.63 -34.41 -42.92
CA PRO A 597 25.99 -35.74 -42.94
C PRO A 597 25.32 -36.07 -44.25
N LEU A 598 24.72 -35.07 -44.92
CA LEU A 598 24.08 -35.27 -46.24
C LEU A 598 25.11 -35.43 -47.35
N ILE A 599 26.20 -34.68 -47.35
CA ILE A 599 27.32 -34.82 -48.28
C ILE A 599 27.94 -36.23 -48.14
N ASP A 600 28.21 -36.71 -46.93
CA ASP A 600 28.78 -38.02 -46.68
C ASP A 600 27.87 -39.17 -47.16
N LYS A 601 26.56 -38.98 -47.05
CA LYS A 601 25.56 -39.95 -47.47
C LYS A 601 25.37 -40.01 -48.98
N TYR A 602 25.35 -38.88 -49.66
CA TYR A 602 24.96 -38.78 -51.06
C TYR A 602 26.11 -38.40 -52.01
N GLY A 603 27.27 -37.97 -51.49
CA GLY A 603 28.43 -37.56 -52.26
C GLY A 603 29.20 -38.73 -52.92
N LYS A 604 28.97 -39.96 -52.44
CA LYS A 604 29.59 -41.18 -52.98
C LYS A 604 29.01 -41.57 -54.32
#